data_ecd9b6ddf98835a61803732807c5affb
#
_entry.id   ecd9b6ddf98835a61803732807c5affb
#
_cell.length_a   1.000
_cell.length_b   1.000
_cell.length_c   1.000
_cell.angle_alpha   90.00
_cell.angle_beta   90.00
_cell.angle_gamma   90.00
#
_symmetry.space_group_name_H-M   'P 1'
#
loop_
_entity.id
_entity.type
_entity.pdbx_description
1 polymer ?
#
loop_
_entity_poly.entity_id
_entity_poly.type
_entity_poly.pdbx_seq_one_letter_code
_entity_poly.pdbx_strand_id
1 'polypeptide(L)'
;MKITDIKTAVVHVKMNGKPHYLYHYVRVYTDEGIYGTGEASHVDHGWRDSTRDMARMIIGMDPRDVDACFEHIRRRYIFRGGFAGAGISALTGIEIALWDLAGKAQGVPVYRLLGGKFRDRVRLYVDSAHTDYKERAAEVKEKGFTAIKFDLDDTRSPHKMDPWNWSVTPDELKSIVDIAFEIREGIGSSLDLAMDLHGRYDATAGLKIAQALEPLDLMWLEEPVPPENIDALDKITKATRTPICVGENLYLRYGFRDLLQKQAVDIIMPDISKCGGLSECRKIANMAEIYNIPFAPHNNSSALSTVGDAHVCASVPNFLALEFHRFDDPDWDEVLATDASVIQDGHVVLTEAPGLGVELNEAFLAAQMDGEEPLWQ
;
A
#
# COMPACT_ATOMS: atom_id res chain seq x y z
N MET A 1 -21.69 19.82 -11.86
CA MET A 1 -20.26 19.82 -11.52
C MET A 1 -19.45 19.25 -12.67
N LYS A 2 -18.35 19.90 -13.03
CA LYS A 2 -17.46 19.44 -14.11
C LYS A 2 -16.01 19.60 -13.68
N ILE A 3 -15.17 18.65 -14.03
CA ILE A 3 -13.71 18.74 -13.86
C ILE A 3 -13.19 19.88 -14.74
N THR A 4 -12.47 20.83 -14.15
CA THR A 4 -11.89 21.99 -14.85
C THR A 4 -10.38 21.90 -14.98
N ASP A 5 -9.69 21.30 -13.99
CA ASP A 5 -8.23 21.19 -13.98
C ASP A 5 -7.78 20.00 -13.11
N ILE A 6 -6.58 19.49 -13.37
CA ILE A 6 -5.91 18.49 -12.52
C ILE A 6 -4.45 18.92 -12.39
N LYS A 7 -4.02 19.09 -11.15
CA LYS A 7 -2.65 19.49 -10.81
C LYS A 7 -1.95 18.44 -9.98
N THR A 8 -0.62 18.50 -9.99
CA THR A 8 0.25 17.59 -9.25
C THR A 8 1.17 18.36 -8.32
N ALA A 9 1.53 17.73 -7.20
CA ALA A 9 2.59 18.21 -6.32
C ALA A 9 3.55 17.06 -6.02
N VAL A 10 4.86 17.35 -6.08
CA VAL A 10 5.91 16.40 -5.67
C VAL A 10 6.64 17.04 -4.51
N VAL A 11 6.64 16.34 -3.37
CA VAL A 11 7.22 16.88 -2.13
C VAL A 11 8.22 15.88 -1.56
N HIS A 12 9.45 16.35 -1.40
CA HIS A 12 10.49 15.64 -0.65
C HIS A 12 10.36 16.01 0.83
N VAL A 13 9.71 15.14 1.59
CA VAL A 13 9.68 15.33 3.05
C VAL A 13 11.06 15.01 3.62
N LYS A 14 11.59 15.92 4.43
CA LYS A 14 12.94 15.83 5.00
C LYS A 14 12.87 15.32 6.43
N MET A 15 13.69 14.32 6.74
CA MET A 15 13.98 13.91 8.10
C MET A 15 15.39 14.38 8.49
N ASN A 16 15.51 15.10 9.62
CA ASN A 16 16.78 15.68 10.06
C ASN A 16 17.47 16.55 8.97
N GLY A 17 16.66 17.27 8.18
CA GLY A 17 17.14 18.17 7.11
C GLY A 17 17.63 17.46 5.84
N LYS A 18 17.49 16.15 5.73
CA LYS A 18 17.82 15.38 4.51
C LYS A 18 16.54 14.88 3.84
N PRO A 19 16.48 14.90 2.47
CA PRO A 19 15.36 14.28 1.77
C PRO A 19 15.22 12.81 2.20
N HIS A 20 14.01 12.41 2.60
CA HIS A 20 13.75 11.09 3.13
C HIS A 20 12.63 10.39 2.35
N TYR A 21 11.44 11.03 2.27
CA TYR A 21 10.31 10.48 1.53
C TYR A 21 9.92 11.39 0.37
N LEU A 22 9.45 10.77 -0.72
CA LEU A 22 8.97 11.46 -1.90
C LEU A 22 7.49 11.14 -2.09
N TYR A 23 6.64 12.15 -1.88
CA TYR A 23 5.19 12.02 -2.06
C TYR A 23 4.73 12.68 -3.35
N HIS A 24 3.76 12.05 -4.01
CA HIS A 24 3.24 12.44 -5.31
C HIS A 24 1.74 12.69 -5.21
N TYR A 25 1.35 13.93 -4.94
CA TYR A 25 -0.05 14.29 -4.77
C TYR A 25 -0.69 14.72 -6.09
N VAL A 26 -1.96 14.40 -6.24
CA VAL A 26 -2.84 14.80 -7.35
C VAL A 26 -4.03 15.56 -6.78
N ARG A 27 -4.41 16.67 -7.41
CA ARG A 27 -5.61 17.43 -7.05
C ARG A 27 -6.51 17.66 -8.25
N VAL A 28 -7.77 17.27 -8.14
CA VAL A 28 -8.81 17.45 -9.16
C VAL A 28 -9.68 18.62 -8.77
N TYR A 29 -9.81 19.62 -9.65
CA TYR A 29 -10.59 20.84 -9.46
C TYR A 29 -11.89 20.81 -10.27
N THR A 30 -12.90 21.56 -9.79
CA THR A 30 -14.21 21.66 -10.45
C THR A 30 -14.66 23.11 -10.67
N ASP A 31 -15.67 23.27 -11.55
CA ASP A 31 -16.36 24.55 -11.81
C ASP A 31 -17.20 25.06 -10.61
N GLU A 32 -17.41 24.21 -9.59
CA GLU A 32 -18.13 24.58 -8.37
C GLU A 32 -17.20 24.94 -7.20
N GLY A 33 -15.87 24.98 -7.43
CA GLY A 33 -14.87 25.35 -6.42
C GLY A 33 -14.53 24.24 -5.43
N ILE A 34 -15.18 23.06 -5.54
CA ILE A 34 -14.81 21.86 -4.76
C ILE A 34 -13.63 21.20 -5.44
N TYR A 35 -12.67 20.69 -4.64
CA TYR A 35 -11.58 19.88 -5.13
C TYR A 35 -11.43 18.59 -4.29
N GLY A 36 -10.81 17.60 -4.89
CA GLY A 36 -10.38 16.40 -4.18
C GLY A 36 -8.88 16.15 -4.34
N THR A 37 -8.29 15.53 -3.35
CA THR A 37 -6.86 15.25 -3.30
C THR A 37 -6.62 13.75 -3.18
N GLY A 38 -5.64 13.23 -3.95
CA GLY A 38 -5.19 11.85 -3.91
C GLY A 38 -3.68 11.78 -3.97
N GLU A 39 -3.15 10.57 -3.87
CA GLU A 39 -1.73 10.29 -3.94
C GLU A 39 -1.47 9.11 -4.87
N ALA A 40 -0.36 9.16 -5.60
CA ALA A 40 0.17 8.08 -6.41
C ALA A 40 1.48 7.58 -5.79
N SER A 41 1.59 6.29 -5.53
CA SER A 41 2.82 5.70 -5.02
C SER A 41 3.59 4.96 -6.11
N HIS A 42 4.91 4.73 -5.88
CA HIS A 42 5.78 3.96 -6.77
C HIS A 42 5.73 4.43 -8.23
N VAL A 43 5.80 5.73 -8.45
CA VAL A 43 5.83 6.36 -9.78
C VAL A 43 7.25 6.78 -10.16
N ASP A 44 7.50 6.88 -11.46
CA ASP A 44 8.76 7.35 -12.04
C ASP A 44 8.77 8.86 -12.29
N HIS A 45 9.89 9.40 -12.78
CA HIS A 45 10.02 10.81 -13.10
C HIS A 45 9.05 11.31 -14.19
N GLY A 46 8.49 10.42 -15.02
CA GLY A 46 7.53 10.74 -16.08
C GLY A 46 6.07 10.82 -15.61
N TRP A 47 5.78 10.53 -14.35
CA TRP A 47 4.41 10.43 -13.85
C TRP A 47 3.61 11.73 -13.99
N ARG A 48 4.23 12.90 -13.82
CA ARG A 48 3.57 14.21 -14.01
C ARG A 48 3.02 14.37 -15.43
N ASP A 49 3.83 14.00 -16.43
CA ASP A 49 3.40 14.06 -17.83
C ASP A 49 2.32 13.04 -18.13
N SER A 50 2.43 11.83 -17.58
CA SER A 50 1.38 10.82 -17.65
C SER A 50 0.09 11.29 -17.02
N THR A 51 0.14 11.87 -15.81
CA THR A 51 -1.02 12.44 -15.12
C THR A 51 -1.65 13.58 -15.93
N ARG A 52 -0.84 14.49 -16.51
CA ARG A 52 -1.33 15.58 -17.35
C ARG A 52 -2.01 15.07 -18.62
N ASP A 53 -1.47 14.05 -19.27
CA ASP A 53 -2.09 13.41 -20.43
C ASP A 53 -3.42 12.75 -20.09
N MET A 54 -3.50 12.08 -18.94
CA MET A 54 -4.72 11.46 -18.41
C MET A 54 -5.76 12.53 -18.05
N ALA A 55 -5.35 13.62 -17.41
CA ALA A 55 -6.20 14.74 -17.03
C ALA A 55 -7.00 15.28 -18.22
N ARG A 56 -6.34 15.49 -19.36
CA ARG A 56 -6.98 15.99 -20.59
C ARG A 56 -8.13 15.10 -21.08
N MET A 57 -8.14 13.82 -20.71
CA MET A 57 -9.16 12.88 -21.15
C MET A 57 -10.49 13.05 -20.39
N ILE A 58 -10.45 13.60 -19.18
CA ILE A 58 -11.63 13.70 -18.30
C ILE A 58 -12.06 15.14 -17.98
N ILE A 59 -11.35 16.16 -18.47
CA ILE A 59 -11.81 17.55 -18.38
C ILE A 59 -13.23 17.67 -18.96
N GLY A 60 -14.12 18.32 -18.20
CA GLY A 60 -15.54 18.50 -18.54
C GLY A 60 -16.44 17.33 -18.15
N MET A 61 -15.90 16.19 -17.70
CA MET A 61 -16.70 15.09 -17.13
C MET A 61 -17.18 15.44 -15.72
N ASP A 62 -18.22 14.76 -15.26
CA ASP A 62 -18.67 14.84 -13.86
C ASP A 62 -17.75 13.97 -12.97
N PRO A 63 -17.05 14.59 -11.99
CA PRO A 63 -16.12 13.84 -11.14
C PRO A 63 -16.80 12.85 -10.19
N ARG A 64 -18.12 12.95 -9.98
CA ARG A 64 -18.88 12.02 -9.15
C ARG A 64 -19.08 10.66 -9.82
N ASP A 65 -18.93 10.59 -11.14
CA ASP A 65 -18.92 9.35 -11.92
C ASP A 65 -17.51 8.72 -11.92
N VAL A 66 -16.98 8.41 -10.74
CA VAL A 66 -15.59 8.00 -10.53
C VAL A 66 -15.18 6.82 -11.42
N ASP A 67 -15.96 5.72 -11.39
CA ASP A 67 -15.70 4.53 -12.21
C ASP A 67 -15.72 4.85 -13.73
N ALA A 68 -16.58 5.78 -14.16
CA ALA A 68 -16.66 6.18 -15.58
C ALA A 68 -15.42 7.00 -15.98
N CYS A 69 -14.97 7.93 -15.14
CA CYS A 69 -13.72 8.68 -15.36
C CYS A 69 -12.51 7.74 -15.41
N PHE A 70 -12.40 6.83 -14.45
CA PHE A 70 -11.34 5.83 -14.39
C PHE A 70 -11.28 4.97 -15.66
N GLU A 71 -12.40 4.32 -16.04
CA GLU A 71 -12.46 3.47 -17.22
C GLU A 71 -12.24 4.25 -18.53
N HIS A 72 -12.66 5.52 -18.58
CA HIS A 72 -12.42 6.38 -19.73
C HIS A 72 -10.92 6.60 -19.98
N ILE A 73 -10.15 6.85 -18.90
CA ILE A 73 -8.68 6.98 -18.98
C ILE A 73 -8.08 5.61 -19.29
N ARG A 74 -8.36 4.59 -18.47
CA ARG A 74 -7.75 3.27 -18.54
C ARG A 74 -7.84 2.66 -19.94
N ARG A 75 -9.03 2.68 -20.56
CA ARG A 75 -9.26 2.11 -21.90
C ARG A 75 -8.49 2.84 -23.00
N ARG A 76 -8.29 4.15 -22.88
CA ARG A 76 -7.48 4.92 -23.82
C ARG A 76 -6.00 4.74 -23.60
N TYR A 77 -5.59 4.47 -22.35
CA TYR A 77 -4.19 4.29 -21.97
C TYR A 77 -3.66 2.88 -22.28
N ILE A 78 -4.51 1.92 -22.62
CA ILE A 78 -4.14 0.55 -23.00
C ILE A 78 -3.02 0.53 -24.06
N PHE A 79 -3.12 1.36 -25.10
CA PHE A 79 -2.09 1.46 -26.15
C PHE A 79 -0.75 2.04 -25.68
N ARG A 80 -0.67 2.56 -24.46
CA ARG A 80 0.53 3.09 -23.80
C ARG A 80 0.98 2.23 -22.62
N GLY A 81 0.58 0.96 -22.57
CA GLY A 81 0.94 0.06 -21.49
C GLY A 81 0.07 0.17 -20.24
N GLY A 82 -1.18 0.67 -20.36
CA GLY A 82 -2.11 0.91 -19.25
C GLY A 82 -2.70 -0.35 -18.61
N PHE A 83 -1.88 -1.37 -18.33
CA PHE A 83 -2.26 -2.59 -17.62
C PHE A 83 -1.57 -2.71 -16.26
N ALA A 84 -0.38 -2.12 -16.11
CA ALA A 84 0.44 -2.21 -14.92
C ALA A 84 1.50 -1.09 -14.90
N GLY A 85 2.19 -0.95 -13.77
CA GLY A 85 3.33 -0.05 -13.62
C GLY A 85 2.94 1.42 -13.50
N ALA A 86 3.92 2.32 -13.72
CA ALA A 86 3.81 3.75 -13.44
C ALA A 86 2.57 4.44 -14.03
N GLY A 87 2.07 3.97 -15.19
CA GLY A 87 0.84 4.49 -15.79
C GLY A 87 -0.40 4.23 -14.94
N ILE A 88 -0.52 3.04 -14.35
CA ILE A 88 -1.65 2.72 -13.44
C ILE A 88 -1.45 3.41 -12.10
N SER A 89 -0.23 3.51 -11.59
CA SER A 89 0.06 4.29 -10.37
C SER A 89 -0.35 5.75 -10.53
N ALA A 90 -0.04 6.38 -11.67
CA ALA A 90 -0.46 7.76 -11.96
C ALA A 90 -2.00 7.89 -12.03
N LEU A 91 -2.68 6.92 -12.67
CA LEU A 91 -4.15 6.86 -12.71
C LEU A 91 -4.75 6.67 -11.31
N THR A 92 -4.08 5.92 -10.44
CA THR A 92 -4.49 5.70 -9.04
C THR A 92 -4.61 7.00 -8.27
N GLY A 93 -3.62 7.91 -8.38
CA GLY A 93 -3.70 9.22 -7.71
C GLY A 93 -4.90 10.05 -8.18
N ILE A 94 -5.24 10.00 -9.47
CA ILE A 94 -6.44 10.66 -10.00
C ILE A 94 -7.71 10.02 -9.43
N GLU A 95 -7.78 8.69 -9.35
CA GLU A 95 -8.94 7.96 -8.86
C GLU A 95 -9.23 8.25 -7.39
N ILE A 96 -8.19 8.26 -6.55
CA ILE A 96 -8.31 8.61 -5.12
C ILE A 96 -8.80 10.05 -4.97
N ALA A 97 -8.27 10.99 -5.76
CA ALA A 97 -8.72 12.39 -5.76
C ALA A 97 -10.19 12.53 -6.18
N LEU A 98 -10.65 11.73 -7.13
CA LEU A 98 -12.06 11.70 -7.54
C LEU A 98 -12.97 11.17 -6.42
N TRP A 99 -12.56 10.16 -5.66
CA TRP A 99 -13.32 9.68 -4.51
C TRP A 99 -13.40 10.71 -3.39
N ASP A 100 -12.29 11.37 -3.07
CA ASP A 100 -12.27 12.47 -2.09
C ASP A 100 -13.26 13.57 -2.51
N LEU A 101 -13.18 13.99 -3.78
CA LEU A 101 -14.08 14.99 -4.35
C LEU A 101 -15.55 14.55 -4.31
N ALA A 102 -15.84 13.30 -4.71
CA ALA A 102 -17.20 12.76 -4.71
C ALA A 102 -17.80 12.73 -3.30
N GLY A 103 -16.99 12.35 -2.29
CA GLY A 103 -17.38 12.39 -0.89
C GLY A 103 -17.67 13.82 -0.41
N LYS A 104 -16.79 14.77 -0.70
CA LYS A 104 -16.96 16.20 -0.39
C LYS A 104 -18.22 16.78 -1.05
N ALA A 105 -18.42 16.49 -2.33
CA ALA A 105 -19.59 16.97 -3.09
C ALA A 105 -20.93 16.44 -2.57
N GLN A 106 -20.93 15.25 -1.98
CA GLN A 106 -22.12 14.63 -1.41
C GLN A 106 -22.26 14.84 0.11
N GLY A 107 -21.24 15.45 0.75
CA GLY A 107 -21.24 15.70 2.20
C GLY A 107 -21.09 14.42 3.05
N VAL A 108 -20.45 13.38 2.50
CA VAL A 108 -20.27 12.09 3.20
C VAL A 108 -18.84 11.58 3.11
N PRO A 109 -18.37 10.81 4.10
CA PRO A 109 -17.05 10.16 3.99
C PRO A 109 -17.04 9.09 2.91
N VAL A 110 -15.85 8.87 2.31
CA VAL A 110 -15.66 7.94 1.18
C VAL A 110 -16.16 6.51 1.49
N TYR A 111 -15.94 5.99 2.70
CA TYR A 111 -16.43 4.64 3.04
C TYR A 111 -17.95 4.50 2.91
N ARG A 112 -18.74 5.59 3.08
CA ARG A 112 -20.20 5.57 2.85
C ARG A 112 -20.53 5.31 1.39
N LEU A 113 -19.76 5.92 0.47
CA LEU A 113 -19.92 5.71 -0.97
C LEU A 113 -19.44 4.30 -1.39
N LEU A 114 -18.48 3.74 -0.66
CA LEU A 114 -18.00 2.37 -0.83
C LEU A 114 -18.93 1.32 -0.18
N GLY A 115 -20.11 1.68 0.30
CA GLY A 115 -21.11 0.75 0.83
C GLY A 115 -21.24 0.71 2.35
N GLY A 116 -20.51 1.58 3.07
CA GLY A 116 -20.51 1.66 4.53
C GLY A 116 -19.34 0.90 5.15
N LYS A 117 -19.22 0.97 6.46
CA LYS A 117 -18.10 0.40 7.21
C LYS A 117 -18.52 -0.82 8.03
N PHE A 118 -17.66 -1.83 8.07
CA PHE A 118 -17.74 -3.00 8.95
C PHE A 118 -17.06 -2.75 10.29
N ARG A 119 -16.12 -1.75 10.34
CA ARG A 119 -15.32 -1.42 11.53
C ARG A 119 -15.08 0.08 11.64
N ASP A 120 -14.97 0.58 12.86
CA ASP A 120 -14.69 1.99 13.15
C ASP A 120 -13.19 2.29 13.24
N ARG A 121 -12.38 1.26 13.46
CA ARG A 121 -10.92 1.33 13.60
C ARG A 121 -10.27 0.32 12.65
N VAL A 122 -9.26 0.74 11.93
CA VAL A 122 -8.51 -0.07 10.97
C VAL A 122 -7.18 -0.45 11.59
N ARG A 123 -7.00 -1.74 11.88
CA ARG A 123 -5.78 -2.31 12.47
C ARG A 123 -4.58 -2.08 11.56
N LEU A 124 -3.47 -1.61 12.14
CA LEU A 124 -2.19 -1.49 11.45
C LEU A 124 -1.21 -2.58 11.89
N TYR A 125 -0.27 -2.93 11.00
CA TYR A 125 0.97 -3.60 11.36
C TYR A 125 2.16 -2.73 11.01
N VAL A 126 3.24 -2.83 11.80
CA VAL A 126 4.46 -2.02 11.62
C VAL A 126 5.41 -2.78 10.70
N ASP A 127 5.91 -2.11 9.65
CA ASP A 127 7.10 -2.56 8.94
C ASP A 127 8.34 -2.05 9.69
N SER A 128 9.37 -2.88 9.86
CA SER A 128 10.52 -2.55 10.70
C SER A 128 11.85 -3.13 10.18
N ALA A 129 12.85 -2.27 10.11
CA ALA A 129 14.25 -2.64 9.89
C ALA A 129 15.11 -2.57 11.16
N HIS A 130 14.50 -2.43 12.34
CA HIS A 130 15.23 -2.29 13.60
C HIS A 130 15.89 -3.61 14.03
N THR A 131 17.13 -3.55 14.51
CA THR A 131 17.95 -4.75 14.82
C THR A 131 17.90 -5.17 16.29
N ASP A 132 17.44 -4.31 17.21
CA ASP A 132 17.08 -4.72 18.57
C ASP A 132 15.59 -5.13 18.58
N TYR A 133 15.34 -6.41 18.32
CA TYR A 133 13.98 -6.92 18.17
C TYR A 133 13.16 -6.86 19.46
N LYS A 134 13.83 -6.98 20.62
CA LYS A 134 13.15 -6.91 21.92
C LYS A 134 12.71 -5.49 22.27
N GLU A 135 13.59 -4.51 22.03
CA GLU A 135 13.29 -3.09 22.21
C GLU A 135 12.15 -2.69 21.26
N ARG A 136 12.27 -3.05 19.99
CA ARG A 136 11.25 -2.77 18.97
C ARG A 136 9.88 -3.36 19.33
N ALA A 137 9.84 -4.58 19.82
CA ALA A 137 8.60 -5.20 20.26
C ALA A 137 7.96 -4.47 21.45
N ALA A 138 8.76 -3.91 22.36
CA ALA A 138 8.26 -3.13 23.48
C ALA A 138 7.63 -1.80 22.98
N GLU A 139 8.33 -1.07 22.09
CA GLU A 139 7.85 0.19 21.50
C GLU A 139 6.54 -0.01 20.70
N VAL A 140 6.48 -1.05 19.87
CA VAL A 140 5.32 -1.39 19.03
C VAL A 140 4.10 -1.66 19.92
N LYS A 141 4.27 -2.40 21.01
CA LYS A 141 3.21 -2.68 22.00
C LYS A 141 2.79 -1.44 22.78
N GLU A 142 3.75 -0.62 23.19
CA GLU A 142 3.46 0.62 23.93
C GLU A 142 2.59 1.58 23.11
N LYS A 143 2.80 1.64 21.79
CA LYS A 143 1.97 2.42 20.86
C LYS A 143 0.68 1.70 20.44
N GLY A 144 0.38 0.53 21.02
CA GLY A 144 -0.88 -0.22 20.82
C GLY A 144 -0.95 -1.06 19.55
N PHE A 145 0.15 -1.23 18.82
CA PHE A 145 0.18 -2.13 17.66
C PHE A 145 0.24 -3.60 18.13
N THR A 146 -0.27 -4.49 17.28
CA THR A 146 -0.41 -5.91 17.61
C THR A 146 0.26 -6.82 16.58
N ALA A 147 0.87 -6.26 15.54
CA ALA A 147 1.57 -6.99 14.49
C ALA A 147 2.79 -6.20 13.97
N ILE A 148 3.79 -6.94 13.50
CA ILE A 148 5.05 -6.40 12.98
C ILE A 148 5.55 -7.26 11.81
N LYS A 149 6.20 -6.62 10.83
CA LYS A 149 6.85 -7.25 9.68
C LYS A 149 8.34 -6.92 9.67
N PHE A 150 9.16 -7.85 9.19
CA PHE A 150 10.58 -7.68 8.93
C PHE A 150 10.96 -8.24 7.57
N ASP A 151 11.90 -7.58 6.88
CA ASP A 151 12.50 -8.07 5.64
C ASP A 151 13.55 -9.14 5.94
N LEU A 152 13.49 -10.26 5.22
CA LEU A 152 14.49 -11.33 5.29
C LEU A 152 15.43 -11.38 4.09
N ASP A 153 15.09 -10.65 3.04
CA ASP A 153 15.87 -10.61 1.80
C ASP A 153 16.99 -9.58 1.82
N ASP A 154 17.12 -8.86 2.91
CA ASP A 154 18.18 -7.88 3.08
C ASP A 154 19.54 -8.55 2.81
N THR A 155 20.32 -7.87 1.98
CA THR A 155 21.69 -8.23 1.55
C THR A 155 22.69 -8.46 2.71
N ARG A 156 22.21 -8.46 3.95
CA ARG A 156 22.97 -8.81 5.14
C ARG A 156 23.43 -10.26 5.22
N SER A 157 22.94 -11.15 4.31
CA SER A 157 23.53 -12.48 4.21
C SER A 157 24.94 -12.34 3.62
N PRO A 158 26.01 -12.49 4.44
CA PRO A 158 27.38 -12.41 3.94
C PRO A 158 27.74 -13.57 3.01
N HIS A 159 26.79 -14.45 2.75
CA HIS A 159 26.99 -15.71 2.00
C HIS A 159 26.43 -15.65 0.58
N LYS A 160 25.70 -14.59 0.18
CA LYS A 160 25.22 -14.45 -1.20
C LYS A 160 26.37 -14.12 -2.12
N MET A 161 26.95 -15.14 -2.75
CA MET A 161 28.12 -15.02 -3.60
C MET A 161 27.82 -14.43 -4.98
N ASP A 162 26.58 -14.56 -5.46
CA ASP A 162 26.11 -14.03 -6.72
C ASP A 162 24.79 -13.30 -6.54
N PRO A 163 24.77 -11.95 -6.64
CA PRO A 163 23.56 -11.15 -6.46
C PRO A 163 22.48 -11.40 -7.54
N TRP A 164 22.86 -12.03 -8.65
CA TRP A 164 21.94 -12.39 -9.73
C TRP A 164 21.34 -13.80 -9.57
N ASN A 165 21.88 -14.59 -8.66
CA ASN A 165 21.38 -15.94 -8.40
C ASN A 165 20.17 -15.89 -7.45
N TRP A 166 19.04 -16.41 -7.91
CA TRP A 166 17.78 -16.48 -7.15
C TRP A 166 17.66 -17.75 -6.29
N SER A 167 18.58 -18.69 -6.43
CA SER A 167 18.66 -19.87 -5.58
C SER A 167 19.34 -19.56 -4.26
N VAL A 168 19.09 -20.37 -3.25
CA VAL A 168 19.79 -20.32 -1.96
C VAL A 168 20.76 -21.47 -1.83
N THR A 169 21.97 -21.20 -1.37
CA THR A 169 22.91 -22.20 -0.87
C THR A 169 22.44 -22.71 0.52
N PRO A 170 22.97 -23.87 1.00
CA PRO A 170 22.65 -24.31 2.36
C PRO A 170 23.02 -23.29 3.44
N ASP A 171 24.11 -22.55 3.27
CA ASP A 171 24.55 -21.53 4.23
C ASP A 171 23.66 -20.28 4.21
N GLU A 172 23.21 -19.84 3.02
CA GLU A 172 22.25 -18.76 2.90
C GLU A 172 20.90 -19.13 3.53
N LEU A 173 20.38 -20.32 3.24
CA LEU A 173 19.14 -20.80 3.85
C LEU A 173 19.26 -20.83 5.37
N LYS A 174 20.39 -21.36 5.88
CA LYS A 174 20.63 -21.37 7.32
C LYS A 174 20.66 -19.95 7.91
N SER A 175 21.32 -19.01 7.24
CA SER A 175 21.40 -17.60 7.69
C SER A 175 20.03 -16.94 7.75
N ILE A 176 19.19 -17.11 6.72
CA ILE A 176 17.81 -16.59 6.67
C ILE A 176 16.99 -17.16 7.83
N VAL A 177 17.08 -18.46 8.03
CA VAL A 177 16.33 -19.15 9.10
C VAL A 177 16.82 -18.71 10.49
N ASP A 178 18.13 -18.65 10.72
CA ASP A 178 18.70 -18.20 12.00
C ASP A 178 18.22 -16.77 12.35
N ILE A 179 18.25 -15.83 11.38
CA ILE A 179 17.76 -14.45 11.57
C ILE A 179 16.26 -14.46 11.89
N ALA A 180 15.46 -15.24 11.17
CA ALA A 180 14.03 -15.33 11.41
C ALA A 180 13.69 -15.85 12.82
N PHE A 181 14.43 -16.85 13.29
CA PHE A 181 14.29 -17.36 14.66
C PHE A 181 14.74 -16.32 15.72
N GLU A 182 15.83 -15.60 15.47
CA GLU A 182 16.29 -14.51 16.32
C GLU A 182 15.24 -13.38 16.43
N ILE A 183 14.63 -12.99 15.32
CA ILE A 183 13.52 -12.03 15.30
C ILE A 183 12.36 -12.56 16.17
N ARG A 184 11.90 -13.78 15.96
CA ARG A 184 10.79 -14.37 16.71
C ARG A 184 11.11 -14.46 18.20
N GLU A 185 12.32 -14.84 18.57
CA GLU A 185 12.76 -14.89 19.96
C GLU A 185 12.74 -13.49 20.60
N GLY A 186 13.25 -12.48 19.89
CA GLY A 186 13.29 -11.10 20.37
C GLY A 186 11.91 -10.49 20.56
N ILE A 187 10.99 -10.63 19.58
CA ILE A 187 9.65 -10.05 19.67
C ILE A 187 8.70 -10.85 20.57
N GLY A 188 8.99 -12.14 20.80
CA GLY A 188 8.13 -13.05 21.58
C GLY A 188 6.86 -13.45 20.81
N SER A 189 5.90 -14.06 21.53
CA SER A 189 4.64 -14.59 20.94
C SER A 189 3.44 -13.65 21.02
N SER A 190 3.61 -12.46 21.58
CA SER A 190 2.49 -11.53 21.83
C SER A 190 2.21 -10.56 20.68
N LEU A 191 3.05 -10.56 19.63
CA LEU A 191 2.84 -9.85 18.37
C LEU A 191 2.70 -10.87 17.24
N ASP A 192 1.76 -10.63 16.34
CA ASP A 192 1.74 -11.32 15.06
C ASP A 192 2.98 -10.91 14.26
N LEU A 193 3.65 -11.87 13.66
CA LEU A 193 4.88 -11.66 12.91
C LEU A 193 4.68 -12.01 11.45
N ALA A 194 4.95 -11.05 10.58
CA ALA A 194 5.10 -11.28 9.14
C ALA A 194 6.58 -11.14 8.71
N MET A 195 6.94 -11.79 7.62
CA MET A 195 8.28 -11.70 7.04
C MET A 195 8.19 -11.54 5.52
N ASP A 196 9.08 -10.74 4.94
CA ASP A 196 9.07 -10.39 3.52
C ASP A 196 10.34 -10.87 2.80
N LEU A 197 10.16 -11.37 1.58
CA LEU A 197 11.22 -11.82 0.68
C LEU A 197 11.28 -11.03 -0.64
N HIS A 198 10.37 -10.07 -0.85
CA HIS A 198 10.30 -9.17 -2.02
C HIS A 198 10.42 -9.88 -3.37
N GLY A 199 9.94 -11.10 -3.51
CA GLY A 199 10.00 -11.86 -4.76
C GLY A 199 11.41 -12.20 -5.26
N ARG A 200 12.42 -12.26 -4.38
CA ARG A 200 13.84 -12.38 -4.79
C ARG A 200 14.38 -13.80 -4.91
N TYR A 201 13.53 -14.81 -4.80
CA TYR A 201 13.97 -16.21 -4.83
C TYR A 201 13.32 -17.00 -5.97
N ASP A 202 13.97 -18.10 -6.39
CA ASP A 202 13.36 -19.06 -7.28
C ASP A 202 12.34 -19.95 -6.55
N ALA A 203 11.51 -20.67 -7.30
CA ALA A 203 10.44 -21.50 -6.75
C ALA A 203 10.92 -22.60 -5.78
N THR A 204 12.15 -23.07 -5.92
CA THR A 204 12.73 -24.10 -5.03
C THR A 204 13.25 -23.46 -3.75
N ALA A 205 13.92 -22.32 -3.87
CA ALA A 205 14.43 -21.56 -2.73
C ALA A 205 13.26 -21.01 -1.88
N GLY A 206 12.28 -20.37 -2.51
CA GLY A 206 11.09 -19.86 -1.82
C GLY A 206 10.35 -20.95 -1.05
N LEU A 207 10.16 -22.14 -1.66
CA LEU A 207 9.57 -23.28 -0.95
C LEU A 207 10.39 -23.74 0.24
N LYS A 208 11.72 -23.87 0.09
CA LYS A 208 12.61 -24.30 1.19
C LYS A 208 12.54 -23.30 2.36
N ILE A 209 12.56 -22.00 2.07
CA ILE A 209 12.45 -20.96 3.09
C ILE A 209 11.09 -21.08 3.78
N ALA A 210 9.98 -21.11 3.03
CA ALA A 210 8.64 -21.19 3.59
C ALA A 210 8.46 -22.38 4.54
N GLN A 211 8.98 -23.57 4.15
CA GLN A 211 8.93 -24.77 4.99
C GLN A 211 9.83 -24.67 6.23
N ALA A 212 11.01 -24.07 6.11
CA ALA A 212 11.93 -23.90 7.24
C ALA A 212 11.39 -22.91 8.30
N LEU A 213 10.53 -21.98 7.88
CA LEU A 213 9.90 -20.98 8.77
C LEU A 213 8.59 -21.46 9.42
N GLU A 214 8.04 -22.62 9.06
CA GLU A 214 6.81 -23.17 9.65
C GLU A 214 6.77 -23.18 11.18
N PRO A 215 7.88 -23.49 11.91
CA PRO A 215 7.88 -23.49 13.37
C PRO A 215 7.68 -22.10 14.01
N LEU A 216 7.82 -21.02 13.23
CA LEU A 216 7.70 -19.64 13.75
C LEU A 216 6.26 -19.15 13.87
N ASP A 217 5.28 -19.89 13.34
CA ASP A 217 3.86 -19.50 13.36
C ASP A 217 3.66 -18.06 12.86
N LEU A 218 4.11 -17.81 11.62
CA LEU A 218 4.04 -16.50 11.00
C LEU A 218 2.59 -16.13 10.67
N MET A 219 2.26 -14.85 10.78
CA MET A 219 1.04 -14.28 10.22
C MET A 219 1.02 -14.48 8.70
N TRP A 220 2.17 -14.22 8.03
CA TRP A 220 2.47 -14.62 6.65
C TRP A 220 3.95 -14.55 6.32
N LEU A 221 4.32 -15.22 5.23
CA LEU A 221 5.54 -15.00 4.45
C LEU A 221 5.14 -14.32 3.14
N GLU A 222 5.69 -13.12 2.92
CA GLU A 222 5.38 -12.27 1.79
C GLU A 222 6.28 -12.55 0.62
N GLU A 223 5.71 -12.53 -0.59
CA GLU A 223 6.36 -12.67 -1.90
C GLU A 223 7.59 -13.62 -1.90
N PRO A 224 7.41 -14.92 -1.60
CA PRO A 224 8.54 -15.87 -1.61
C PRO A 224 9.18 -16.05 -3.00
N VAL A 225 8.45 -15.68 -4.05
CA VAL A 225 8.87 -15.67 -5.46
C VAL A 225 8.21 -14.50 -6.19
N PRO A 226 8.73 -14.07 -7.36
CA PRO A 226 8.06 -13.04 -8.16
C PRO A 226 6.59 -13.38 -8.43
N PRO A 227 5.66 -12.42 -8.22
CA PRO A 227 4.22 -12.66 -8.25
C PRO A 227 3.65 -13.00 -9.64
N GLU A 228 4.37 -12.74 -10.71
CA GLU A 228 3.99 -13.12 -12.07
C GLU A 228 4.01 -14.64 -12.32
N ASN A 229 4.71 -15.43 -11.48
CA ASN A 229 4.74 -16.89 -11.58
C ASN A 229 3.72 -17.55 -10.65
N ILE A 230 2.46 -17.50 -11.04
CA ILE A 230 1.34 -18.04 -10.25
C ILE A 230 1.46 -19.56 -10.04
N ASP A 231 2.04 -20.32 -10.98
CA ASP A 231 2.23 -21.77 -10.81
C ASP A 231 3.28 -22.09 -9.74
N ALA A 232 4.30 -21.26 -9.60
CA ALA A 232 5.28 -21.37 -8.52
C ALA A 232 4.65 -21.04 -7.16
N LEU A 233 3.83 -19.97 -7.09
CA LEU A 233 3.07 -19.62 -5.90
C LEU A 233 2.12 -20.73 -5.48
N ASP A 234 1.32 -21.29 -6.40
CA ASP A 234 0.41 -22.41 -6.15
C ASP A 234 1.15 -23.63 -5.54
N LYS A 235 2.33 -23.94 -6.10
CA LYS A 235 3.17 -25.03 -5.58
C LYS A 235 3.66 -24.74 -4.15
N ILE A 236 4.08 -23.51 -3.86
CA ILE A 236 4.60 -23.13 -2.53
C ILE A 236 3.45 -23.13 -1.52
N THR A 237 2.36 -22.43 -1.79
CA THR A 237 1.19 -22.32 -0.91
C THR A 237 0.64 -23.69 -0.52
N LYS A 238 0.57 -24.64 -1.47
CA LYS A 238 0.11 -26.02 -1.18
C LYS A 238 1.10 -26.91 -0.44
N ALA A 239 2.38 -26.56 -0.42
CA ALA A 239 3.45 -27.42 0.11
C ALA A 239 4.04 -26.93 1.44
N THR A 240 3.53 -25.85 2.00
CA THR A 240 3.89 -25.32 3.32
C THR A 240 2.66 -25.04 4.17
N ARG A 241 2.85 -24.94 5.51
CA ARG A 241 1.84 -24.45 6.46
C ARG A 241 2.01 -22.97 6.78
N THR A 242 3.14 -22.36 6.39
CA THR A 242 3.34 -20.91 6.50
C THR A 242 2.39 -20.21 5.54
N PRO A 243 1.48 -19.34 6.02
CA PRO A 243 0.59 -18.60 5.13
C PRO A 243 1.38 -17.74 4.14
N ILE A 244 1.00 -17.78 2.87
CA ILE A 244 1.67 -17.03 1.80
C ILE A 244 0.84 -15.78 1.46
N CYS A 245 1.50 -14.61 1.48
CA CYS A 245 0.91 -13.33 1.16
C CYS A 245 1.55 -12.74 -0.10
N VAL A 246 0.73 -12.24 -1.05
CA VAL A 246 1.22 -11.69 -2.32
C VAL A 246 0.30 -10.58 -2.80
N GLY A 247 0.87 -9.56 -3.46
CA GLY A 247 0.02 -8.63 -4.21
C GLY A 247 0.52 -7.21 -4.39
N GLU A 248 1.50 -6.74 -3.66
CA GLU A 248 2.01 -5.36 -3.79
C GLU A 248 2.53 -5.04 -5.20
N ASN A 249 3.01 -6.05 -5.92
CA ASN A 249 3.53 -5.93 -7.29
C ASN A 249 2.51 -6.29 -8.38
N LEU A 250 1.23 -6.51 -8.01
CA LEU A 250 0.13 -6.75 -8.96
C LEU A 250 -0.73 -5.50 -9.14
N TYR A 251 -1.32 -5.37 -10.33
CA TYR A 251 -2.09 -4.20 -10.72
C TYR A 251 -3.48 -4.58 -11.18
N LEU A 252 -4.47 -3.76 -10.82
CA LEU A 252 -5.87 -3.91 -11.18
C LEU A 252 -6.43 -5.30 -10.79
N ARG A 253 -7.76 -5.44 -10.75
CA ARG A 253 -8.40 -6.75 -10.51
C ARG A 253 -7.99 -7.84 -11.49
N TYR A 254 -7.50 -7.45 -12.67
CA TYR A 254 -7.07 -8.41 -13.71
C TYR A 254 -5.77 -9.13 -13.34
N GLY A 255 -4.83 -8.46 -12.63
CA GLY A 255 -3.62 -9.08 -12.11
C GLY A 255 -3.88 -10.11 -11.02
N PHE A 256 -4.95 -9.91 -10.24
CA PHE A 256 -5.33 -10.81 -9.14
C PHE A 256 -6.21 -11.98 -9.59
N ARG A 257 -6.81 -11.93 -10.79
CA ARG A 257 -7.80 -12.92 -11.25
C ARG A 257 -7.29 -14.35 -11.18
N ASP A 258 -6.18 -14.64 -11.83
CA ASP A 258 -5.65 -15.99 -11.95
C ASP A 258 -5.05 -16.49 -10.63
N LEU A 259 -4.44 -15.59 -9.84
CA LEU A 259 -3.95 -15.86 -8.48
C LEU A 259 -5.10 -16.34 -7.57
N LEU A 260 -6.20 -15.62 -7.53
CA LEU A 260 -7.38 -15.94 -6.73
C LEU A 260 -8.12 -17.17 -7.26
N GLN A 261 -8.30 -17.31 -8.57
CA GLN A 261 -8.98 -18.46 -9.17
C GLN A 261 -8.27 -19.78 -8.86
N LYS A 262 -6.92 -19.78 -8.85
CA LYS A 262 -6.11 -20.95 -8.47
C LYS A 262 -5.99 -21.12 -6.95
N GLN A 263 -6.38 -20.12 -6.17
CA GLN A 263 -6.11 -20.04 -4.73
C GLN A 263 -4.62 -20.29 -4.44
N ALA A 264 -3.77 -19.62 -5.23
CA ALA A 264 -2.31 -19.74 -5.16
C ALA A 264 -1.70 -18.79 -4.12
N VAL A 265 -2.49 -18.39 -3.14
CA VAL A 265 -2.14 -17.46 -2.07
C VAL A 265 -3.11 -17.65 -0.91
N ASP A 266 -2.65 -17.43 0.32
CA ASP A 266 -3.50 -17.46 1.52
C ASP A 266 -4.01 -16.08 1.92
N ILE A 267 -3.26 -15.00 1.61
CA ILE A 267 -3.59 -13.61 1.92
C ILE A 267 -3.22 -12.74 0.71
N ILE A 268 -4.06 -11.78 0.35
CA ILE A 268 -3.74 -10.80 -0.70
C ILE A 268 -3.39 -9.44 -0.12
N MET A 269 -2.41 -8.76 -0.76
CA MET A 269 -1.93 -7.46 -0.32
C MET A 269 -1.70 -6.46 -1.46
N PRO A 270 -2.77 -6.04 -2.18
CA PRO A 270 -2.60 -4.98 -3.16
C PRO A 270 -2.18 -3.68 -2.49
N ASP A 271 -1.31 -2.91 -3.16
CA ASP A 271 -1.04 -1.53 -2.76
C ASP A 271 -2.12 -0.62 -3.36
N ILE A 272 -2.94 -0.03 -2.50
CA ILE A 272 -4.12 0.76 -2.90
C ILE A 272 -3.71 2.02 -3.68
N SER A 273 -2.62 2.66 -3.27
CA SER A 273 -2.10 3.90 -3.88
C SER A 273 -1.29 3.65 -5.18
N LYS A 274 -1.17 2.38 -5.60
CA LYS A 274 -0.39 1.95 -6.76
C LYS A 274 -1.21 1.17 -7.77
N CYS A 275 -2.08 0.27 -7.32
CA CYS A 275 -2.63 -0.79 -8.17
C CYS A 275 -3.95 -0.43 -8.89
N GLY A 276 -4.47 0.79 -8.73
CA GLY A 276 -5.70 1.24 -9.41
C GLY A 276 -6.67 2.00 -8.52
N GLY A 277 -6.33 2.21 -7.22
CA GLY A 277 -7.10 3.05 -6.30
C GLY A 277 -8.17 2.31 -5.51
N LEU A 278 -9.05 3.07 -4.87
CA LEU A 278 -10.00 2.59 -3.88
C LEU A 278 -11.02 1.62 -4.49
N SER A 279 -11.58 1.95 -5.67
CA SER A 279 -12.54 1.08 -6.36
C SER A 279 -11.95 -0.26 -6.77
N GLU A 280 -10.75 -0.24 -7.37
CA GLU A 280 -10.11 -1.48 -7.83
C GLU A 280 -9.74 -2.38 -6.65
N CYS A 281 -9.17 -1.80 -5.57
CA CYS A 281 -8.83 -2.57 -4.38
C CYS A 281 -10.05 -3.15 -3.69
N ARG A 282 -11.16 -2.41 -3.62
CA ARG A 282 -12.41 -2.96 -3.11
C ARG A 282 -12.93 -4.12 -3.97
N LYS A 283 -12.85 -4.00 -5.31
CA LYS A 283 -13.22 -5.09 -6.24
C LYS A 283 -12.31 -6.31 -6.05
N ILE A 284 -10.99 -6.10 -5.82
CA ILE A 284 -10.02 -7.16 -5.52
C ILE A 284 -10.38 -7.87 -4.21
N ALA A 285 -10.65 -7.10 -3.14
CA ALA A 285 -11.06 -7.64 -1.84
C ALA A 285 -12.35 -8.47 -1.95
N ASN A 286 -13.36 -8.00 -2.71
CA ASN A 286 -14.60 -8.73 -2.95
C ASN A 286 -14.36 -10.03 -3.76
N MET A 287 -13.41 -10.03 -4.71
CA MET A 287 -13.02 -11.26 -5.42
C MET A 287 -12.35 -12.27 -4.48
N ALA A 288 -11.49 -11.80 -3.57
CA ALA A 288 -10.82 -12.64 -2.58
C ALA A 288 -11.79 -13.23 -1.55
N GLU A 289 -12.80 -12.45 -1.14
CA GLU A 289 -13.84 -12.89 -0.21
C GLU A 289 -14.56 -14.17 -0.69
N ILE A 290 -14.82 -14.29 -2.00
CA ILE A 290 -15.47 -15.48 -2.58
C ILE A 290 -14.70 -16.77 -2.26
N TYR A 291 -13.37 -16.66 -2.12
CA TYR A 291 -12.47 -17.77 -1.81
C TYR A 291 -12.08 -17.83 -0.34
N ASN A 292 -12.67 -16.99 0.53
CA ASN A 292 -12.32 -16.82 1.95
C ASN A 292 -10.86 -16.39 2.16
N ILE A 293 -10.29 -15.65 1.23
CA ILE A 293 -8.92 -15.13 1.30
C ILE A 293 -8.94 -13.74 1.97
N PRO A 294 -8.21 -13.54 3.07
CA PRO A 294 -8.06 -12.25 3.74
C PRO A 294 -7.37 -11.20 2.87
N PHE A 295 -7.68 -9.93 3.20
CA PHE A 295 -7.16 -8.73 2.54
C PHE A 295 -6.32 -7.93 3.53
N ALA A 296 -5.01 -7.79 3.25
CA ALA A 296 -4.03 -7.09 4.07
C ALA A 296 -3.19 -6.14 3.20
N PRO A 297 -3.69 -4.93 2.86
CA PRO A 297 -3.01 -4.06 1.90
C PRO A 297 -1.60 -3.66 2.31
N HIS A 298 -0.70 -3.65 1.31
CA HIS A 298 0.58 -2.97 1.36
C HIS A 298 0.34 -1.45 1.38
N ASN A 299 1.15 -0.70 2.16
CA ASN A 299 1.09 0.75 2.19
C ASN A 299 2.43 1.36 2.62
N ASN A 300 3.17 1.89 1.65
CA ASN A 300 4.38 2.68 1.86
C ASN A 300 4.19 4.12 1.33
N SER A 301 3.11 4.77 1.75
CA SER A 301 2.68 6.08 1.27
C SER A 301 2.56 7.10 2.40
N SER A 302 2.07 8.30 2.11
CA SER A 302 1.87 9.35 3.12
C SER A 302 0.65 9.09 4.01
N ALA A 303 0.48 9.96 5.00
CA ALA A 303 -0.70 9.92 5.87
C ALA A 303 -2.02 10.11 5.10
N LEU A 304 -2.03 10.87 3.99
CA LEU A 304 -3.21 11.03 3.14
C LEU A 304 -3.66 9.68 2.56
N SER A 305 -2.73 8.93 1.96
CA SER A 305 -3.04 7.60 1.42
C SER A 305 -3.40 6.61 2.50
N THR A 306 -2.67 6.60 3.63
CA THR A 306 -3.00 5.71 4.75
C THR A 306 -4.45 5.88 5.22
N VAL A 307 -4.95 7.13 5.28
CA VAL A 307 -6.38 7.40 5.58
C VAL A 307 -7.27 6.95 4.42
N GLY A 308 -6.89 7.21 3.17
CA GLY A 308 -7.60 6.73 1.99
C GLY A 308 -7.74 5.20 1.96
N ASP A 309 -6.67 4.50 2.21
CA ASP A 309 -6.62 3.04 2.31
C ASP A 309 -7.52 2.50 3.42
N ALA A 310 -7.55 3.21 4.56
CA ALA A 310 -8.40 2.87 5.68
C ALA A 310 -9.90 2.91 5.32
N HIS A 311 -10.35 3.78 4.40
CA HIS A 311 -11.72 3.76 3.91
C HIS A 311 -12.07 2.45 3.18
N VAL A 312 -11.17 1.91 2.37
CA VAL A 312 -11.36 0.59 1.73
C VAL A 312 -11.34 -0.50 2.79
N CYS A 313 -10.32 -0.53 3.65
CA CYS A 313 -10.17 -1.52 4.71
C CYS A 313 -11.40 -1.57 5.64
N ALA A 314 -11.99 -0.43 5.94
CA ALA A 314 -13.22 -0.37 6.72
C ALA A 314 -14.43 -0.91 5.96
N SER A 315 -14.47 -0.80 4.62
CA SER A 315 -15.65 -1.11 3.78
C SER A 315 -15.71 -2.57 3.29
N VAL A 316 -14.75 -3.44 3.66
CA VAL A 316 -14.71 -4.84 3.24
C VAL A 316 -14.73 -5.78 4.46
N PRO A 317 -15.41 -6.95 4.39
CA PRO A 317 -15.53 -7.86 5.54
C PRO A 317 -14.24 -8.64 5.82
N ASN A 318 -13.48 -9.01 4.79
CA ASN A 318 -12.31 -9.88 4.84
C ASN A 318 -10.99 -9.15 5.15
N PHE A 319 -11.02 -7.92 5.65
CA PHE A 319 -9.83 -7.16 6.05
C PHE A 319 -9.11 -7.79 7.25
N LEU A 320 -7.78 -7.88 7.18
CA LEU A 320 -6.90 -8.44 8.22
C LEU A 320 -6.08 -7.36 8.93
N ALA A 321 -5.23 -6.64 8.21
CA ALA A 321 -4.40 -5.55 8.70
C ALA A 321 -3.92 -4.67 7.54
N LEU A 322 -3.60 -3.39 7.80
CA LEU A 322 -3.04 -2.42 6.85
C LEU A 322 -1.61 -2.10 7.25
N GLU A 323 -0.72 -2.00 6.30
CA GLU A 323 0.70 -1.70 6.52
C GLU A 323 0.98 -0.29 7.01
N PHE A 324 2.06 -0.13 7.80
CA PHE A 324 2.52 1.14 8.29
C PHE A 324 4.05 1.22 8.36
N HIS A 325 4.68 1.95 7.44
CA HIS A 325 6.13 2.12 7.31
C HIS A 325 6.72 3.31 8.10
N ARG A 326 5.89 4.18 8.67
CA ARG A 326 6.33 5.47 9.25
C ARG A 326 6.43 5.44 10.78
N PHE A 327 6.68 4.26 11.35
CA PHE A 327 6.72 4.08 12.81
C PHE A 327 7.82 4.91 13.49
N ASP A 328 8.96 5.09 12.81
CA ASP A 328 10.13 5.84 13.31
C ASP A 328 10.12 7.32 12.90
N ASP A 329 9.10 7.76 12.20
CA ASP A 329 8.93 9.14 11.76
C ASP A 329 7.87 9.82 12.64
N PRO A 330 8.28 10.64 13.64
CA PRO A 330 7.34 11.27 14.57
C PRO A 330 6.44 12.29 13.89
N ASP A 331 6.88 12.85 12.77
CA ASP A 331 6.23 13.95 12.07
C ASP A 331 5.51 13.48 10.79
N TRP A 332 5.31 12.15 10.63
CA TRP A 332 4.77 11.56 9.39
C TRP A 332 3.38 12.06 9.01
N ASP A 333 2.55 12.43 9.98
CA ASP A 333 1.20 12.93 9.76
C ASP A 333 1.11 14.48 9.76
N GLU A 334 2.22 15.22 9.94
CA GLU A 334 2.27 16.68 9.75
C GLU A 334 1.95 17.11 8.31
N VAL A 335 2.02 16.17 7.36
CA VAL A 335 1.53 16.40 5.99
C VAL A 335 0.03 16.64 5.94
N LEU A 336 -0.71 16.34 7.01
CA LEU A 336 -2.14 16.57 7.15
C LEU A 336 -2.43 17.80 8.03
N ALA A 337 -3.43 18.56 7.67
CA ALA A 337 -3.98 19.65 8.48
C ALA A 337 -4.99 19.07 9.49
N THR A 338 -4.49 18.46 10.56
CA THR A 338 -5.32 17.85 11.62
C THR A 338 -4.77 18.20 12.99
N ASP A 339 -5.66 18.35 14.00
CA ASP A 339 -5.28 18.66 15.37
C ASP A 339 -4.88 17.42 16.19
N ALA A 340 -5.13 16.22 15.67
CA ALA A 340 -4.83 14.96 16.34
C ALA A 340 -4.28 13.93 15.34
N SER A 341 -3.39 13.06 15.82
CA SER A 341 -2.89 11.96 14.99
C SER A 341 -4.03 11.07 14.50
N VAL A 342 -3.95 10.70 13.23
CA VAL A 342 -4.92 9.78 12.58
C VAL A 342 -4.75 8.35 13.07
N ILE A 343 -3.59 8.02 13.69
CA ILE A 343 -3.34 6.72 14.33
C ILE A 343 -3.51 6.83 15.85
N GLN A 344 -4.34 5.95 16.40
CA GLN A 344 -4.58 5.83 17.84
C GLN A 344 -4.53 4.35 18.23
N ASP A 345 -3.68 4.01 19.18
CA ASP A 345 -3.47 2.64 19.66
C ASP A 345 -3.31 1.62 18.52
N GLY A 346 -2.37 1.88 17.61
CA GLY A 346 -2.07 0.99 16.47
C GLY A 346 -3.18 0.86 15.42
N HIS A 347 -4.13 1.81 15.34
CA HIS A 347 -5.24 1.79 14.41
C HIS A 347 -5.46 3.17 13.77
N VAL A 348 -5.82 3.19 12.49
CA VAL A 348 -6.41 4.40 11.89
C VAL A 348 -7.85 4.52 12.35
N VAL A 349 -8.21 5.71 12.85
CA VAL A 349 -9.58 6.04 13.28
C VAL A 349 -10.23 6.92 12.22
N LEU A 350 -11.26 6.38 11.54
CA LEU A 350 -11.99 7.11 10.51
C LEU A 350 -12.98 8.10 11.12
N THR A 351 -13.03 9.30 10.54
CA THR A 351 -13.97 10.37 10.92
C THR A 351 -15.26 10.29 10.10
N GLU A 352 -16.27 11.08 10.50
CA GLU A 352 -17.49 11.29 9.70
C GLU A 352 -17.36 12.50 8.75
N ALA A 353 -16.18 13.11 8.62
CA ALA A 353 -15.95 14.23 7.74
C ALA A 353 -16.06 13.80 6.26
N PRO A 354 -16.56 14.68 5.36
CA PRO A 354 -16.72 14.38 3.95
C PRO A 354 -15.39 14.09 3.23
N GLY A 355 -15.46 13.32 2.17
CA GLY A 355 -14.29 12.91 1.40
C GLY A 355 -13.43 11.89 2.14
N LEU A 356 -12.11 12.03 2.06
CA LEU A 356 -11.17 11.27 2.88
C LEU A 356 -11.20 11.70 4.36
N GLY A 357 -11.86 12.83 4.66
CA GLY A 357 -11.99 13.33 6.03
C GLY A 357 -10.76 14.05 6.57
N VAL A 358 -9.77 14.28 5.72
CA VAL A 358 -8.50 14.99 6.01
C VAL A 358 -8.13 15.91 4.85
N GLU A 359 -7.35 16.95 5.13
CA GLU A 359 -6.78 17.85 4.13
C GLU A 359 -5.25 17.89 4.27
N LEU A 360 -4.57 18.22 3.17
CA LEU A 360 -3.12 18.42 3.21
C LEU A 360 -2.75 19.71 3.95
N ASN A 361 -1.71 19.66 4.74
CA ASN A 361 -1.07 20.83 5.36
C ASN A 361 -0.17 21.52 4.32
N GLU A 362 -0.75 22.40 3.50
CA GLU A 362 -0.02 23.07 2.41
C GLU A 362 1.15 23.93 2.91
N ALA A 363 1.04 24.50 4.11
CA ALA A 363 2.13 25.28 4.70
C ALA A 363 3.32 24.38 5.05
N PHE A 364 3.09 23.24 5.66
CA PHE A 364 4.15 22.25 5.93
C PHE A 364 4.76 21.74 4.61
N LEU A 365 3.94 21.33 3.65
CA LEU A 365 4.43 20.81 2.38
C LEU A 365 5.25 21.86 1.60
N ALA A 366 4.80 23.11 1.55
CA ALA A 366 5.55 24.19 0.92
C ALA A 366 6.91 24.45 1.60
N ALA A 367 6.98 24.31 2.92
CA ALA A 367 8.25 24.43 3.68
C ALA A 367 9.24 23.28 3.39
N GLN A 368 8.76 22.13 2.90
CA GLN A 368 9.61 21.00 2.49
C GLN A 368 10.19 21.15 1.07
N MET A 369 9.61 22.04 0.25
CA MET A 369 10.05 22.23 -1.13
C MET A 369 11.36 23.03 -1.19
N ASP A 370 12.22 22.67 -2.14
CA ASP A 370 13.40 23.45 -2.48
C ASP A 370 13.06 24.42 -3.63
N GLY A 371 13.10 25.72 -3.37
CA GLY A 371 12.93 26.78 -4.38
C GLY A 371 11.61 27.56 -4.32
N GLU A 372 11.40 28.41 -5.33
CA GLU A 372 10.23 29.32 -5.44
C GLU A 372 9.07 28.72 -6.28
N GLU A 373 9.14 27.44 -6.61
CA GLU A 373 8.09 26.82 -7.43
C GLU A 373 6.78 26.66 -6.62
N PRO A 374 5.62 26.86 -7.25
CA PRO A 374 4.34 26.66 -6.58
C PRO A 374 4.17 25.17 -6.25
N LEU A 375 3.54 24.87 -5.11
CA LEU A 375 3.28 23.49 -4.67
C LEU A 375 2.49 22.71 -5.75
N TRP A 376 1.45 23.34 -6.33
CA TRP A 376 0.58 22.72 -7.32
C TRP A 376 0.93 23.18 -8.75
N GLN A 377 1.34 22.26 -9.60
CA GLN A 377 1.77 22.49 -10.98
C GLN A 377 0.87 21.76 -11.99
#